data_db0d2cff440e6ddd45620cdc1f6b53c9
#
_entry.id   db0d2cff440e6ddd45620cdc1f6b53c9
#
_cell.length_a   1.000
_cell.length_b   1.000
_cell.length_c   1.000
_cell.angle_alpha   90.00
_cell.angle_beta   90.00
_cell.angle_gamma   90.00
#
_symmetry.space_group_name_H-M   'P 1'
#
loop_
_entity.id
_entity.type
_entity.pdbx_description
1 polymer ?
#
loop_
_entity_poly.entity_id
_entity_poly.type
_entity_poly.pdbx_seq_one_letter_code
_entity_poly.pdbx_strand_id
1 'polypeptide(L)'
;MADTLLNKKKIKEIKINSRLKKYSVFFNNDIKNIIRNFPKDCVVVVDKNVKNYFPKNKKFIYLKGSEDLKSFEKLNIVIKKLLKLNITKSTTLIAIGGGTVQDACSFISSILFRGIKWIFIPTTLLSQCDSCIGGKTSINFYGIKNQVGNFYPPNKIYINLNFIRNQSKKNLLSGLGEMAHYFVVASEEDFERYK
;
A
#
# COMPACT_ATOMS: atom_id res chain seq x y z
N MET A 1 -7.64 21.71 17.72
CA MET A 1 -8.45 20.79 16.88
C MET A 1 -7.74 19.50 16.47
N ALA A 2 -6.40 19.46 16.33
CA ALA A 2 -5.67 18.23 15.97
C ALA A 2 -5.75 17.11 17.04
N ASP A 3 -5.81 17.45 18.33
CA ASP A 3 -5.85 16.48 19.43
C ASP A 3 -7.18 15.71 19.54
N THR A 4 -8.26 16.24 19.00
CA THR A 4 -9.60 15.61 19.10
C THR A 4 -9.75 14.42 18.16
N LEU A 5 -8.94 14.33 17.09
CA LEU A 5 -8.97 13.23 16.12
C LEU A 5 -8.12 12.03 16.55
N LEU A 6 -7.16 12.23 17.46
CA LEU A 6 -6.23 11.20 17.91
C LEU A 6 -6.74 10.36 19.10
N ASN A 7 -7.76 10.84 19.82
CA ASN A 7 -8.13 10.32 21.15
C ASN A 7 -9.35 9.37 21.19
N LYS A 8 -9.90 8.93 20.07
CA LYS A 8 -10.94 7.88 20.08
C LYS A 8 -10.47 6.67 19.30
N LYS A 9 -10.34 5.52 19.98
CA LYS A 9 -10.11 4.13 19.45
C LYS A 9 -11.14 3.68 18.40
N LYS A 10 -11.82 4.58 17.71
CA LYS A 10 -12.82 4.22 16.71
C LYS A 10 -12.14 4.08 15.36
N ILE A 11 -12.00 2.83 14.89
CA ILE A 11 -11.61 2.53 13.52
C ILE A 11 -12.62 3.24 12.61
N LYS A 12 -12.15 4.19 11.80
CA LYS A 12 -12.99 4.84 10.79
C LYS A 12 -12.89 4.01 9.51
N GLU A 13 -14.02 3.53 9.02
CA GLU A 13 -14.13 2.82 7.75
C GLU A 13 -14.70 3.74 6.67
N ILE A 14 -14.11 3.74 5.49
CA ILE A 14 -14.66 4.34 4.27
C ILE A 14 -14.84 3.22 3.25
N LYS A 15 -16.05 3.05 2.74
CA LYS A 15 -16.38 2.08 1.67
C LYS A 15 -16.22 2.74 0.31
N ILE A 16 -15.41 2.15 -0.54
CA ILE A 16 -15.18 2.62 -1.92
C ILE A 16 -15.96 1.72 -2.88
N ASN A 17 -16.84 2.33 -3.65
CA ASN A 17 -17.59 1.67 -4.71
C ASN A 17 -16.96 2.02 -6.06
N SER A 18 -15.99 1.23 -6.51
CA SER A 18 -15.44 1.39 -7.85
C SER A 18 -16.17 0.48 -8.85
N ARG A 19 -16.05 0.81 -10.15
CA ARG A 19 -16.62 -0.02 -11.23
C ARG A 19 -16.03 -1.43 -11.27
N LEU A 20 -14.79 -1.61 -10.79
CA LEU A 20 -14.09 -2.88 -10.82
C LEU A 20 -14.40 -3.75 -9.60
N LYS A 21 -14.50 -3.13 -8.42
CA LYS A 21 -14.63 -3.86 -7.16
C LYS A 21 -14.99 -2.92 -6.02
N LYS A 22 -15.80 -3.40 -5.09
CA LYS A 22 -16.02 -2.75 -3.80
C LYS A 22 -14.89 -3.12 -2.84
N TYR A 23 -14.34 -2.13 -2.11
CA TYR A 23 -13.31 -2.34 -1.08
C TYR A 23 -13.43 -1.32 0.03
N SER A 24 -12.75 -1.58 1.15
CA SER A 24 -12.83 -0.72 2.34
C SER A 24 -11.46 -0.15 2.71
N VAL A 25 -11.47 1.10 3.14
CA VAL A 25 -10.32 1.80 3.72
C VAL A 25 -10.56 1.97 5.22
N PHE A 26 -9.63 1.50 6.04
CA PHE A 26 -9.67 1.57 7.49
C PHE A 26 -8.58 2.50 8.00
N PHE A 27 -8.93 3.49 8.82
CA PHE A 27 -7.98 4.31 9.55
C PHE A 27 -7.74 3.68 10.92
N ASN A 28 -6.55 3.14 11.13
CA ASN A 28 -6.21 2.44 12.36
C ASN A 28 -4.73 2.62 12.72
N ASN A 29 -4.47 3.35 13.80
CA ASN A 29 -3.11 3.60 14.29
C ASN A 29 -2.56 2.49 15.20
N ASP A 30 -3.33 1.45 15.50
CA ASP A 30 -2.87 0.28 16.23
C ASP A 30 -2.39 -0.82 15.26
N ILE A 31 -1.07 -0.91 15.05
CA ILE A 31 -0.46 -1.91 14.18
C ILE A 31 -0.71 -3.34 14.65
N LYS A 32 -0.79 -3.57 15.98
CA LYS A 32 -1.08 -4.89 16.53
C LYS A 32 -2.50 -5.32 16.18
N ASN A 33 -3.44 -4.40 16.23
CA ASN A 33 -4.81 -4.64 15.81
C ASN A 33 -4.89 -4.95 14.30
N ILE A 34 -4.16 -4.20 13.46
CA ILE A 34 -4.10 -4.47 12.02
C ILE A 34 -3.59 -5.89 11.77
N ILE A 35 -2.49 -6.31 12.42
CA ILE A 35 -1.90 -7.64 12.25
C ILE A 35 -2.88 -8.75 12.70
N ARG A 36 -3.62 -8.56 13.78
CA ARG A 36 -4.63 -9.53 14.26
C ARG A 36 -5.77 -9.75 13.26
N ASN A 37 -6.03 -8.77 12.40
CA ASN A 37 -7.05 -8.84 11.35
C ASN A 37 -6.53 -9.41 10.02
N PHE A 38 -5.30 -9.91 9.97
CA PHE A 38 -4.79 -10.59 8.78
C PHE A 38 -5.53 -11.92 8.56
N PRO A 39 -5.84 -12.28 7.32
CA PRO A 39 -6.39 -13.60 7.01
C PRO A 39 -5.45 -14.72 7.49
N LYS A 40 -6.02 -15.85 7.93
CA LYS A 40 -5.22 -17.03 8.34
C LYS A 40 -4.31 -17.52 7.21
N ASP A 41 -4.84 -17.58 5.99
CA ASP A 41 -4.09 -17.89 4.78
C ASP A 41 -3.63 -16.60 4.11
N CYS A 42 -2.46 -16.11 4.52
CA CYS A 42 -1.84 -14.93 3.93
C CYS A 42 -0.32 -15.06 3.86
N VAL A 43 0.26 -14.30 2.95
CA VAL A 43 1.69 -14.02 2.84
C VAL A 43 1.90 -12.52 2.87
N VAL A 44 2.97 -12.06 3.49
CA VAL A 44 3.21 -10.64 3.73
C VAL A 44 4.48 -10.19 3.02
N VAL A 45 4.37 -9.16 2.19
CA VAL A 45 5.50 -8.47 1.56
C VAL A 45 5.69 -7.14 2.26
N VAL A 46 6.87 -6.93 2.83
CA VAL A 46 7.18 -5.78 3.69
C VAL A 46 8.37 -5.00 3.13
N ASP A 47 8.23 -3.69 3.04
CA ASP A 47 9.37 -2.81 2.80
C ASP A 47 10.34 -2.89 4.00
N LYS A 48 11.63 -3.10 3.70
CA LYS A 48 12.69 -3.16 4.72
C LYS A 48 12.75 -1.93 5.61
N ASN A 49 12.34 -0.76 5.12
CA ASN A 49 12.33 0.48 5.89
C ASN A 49 11.35 0.46 7.08
N VAL A 50 10.32 -0.38 7.01
CA VAL A 50 9.32 -0.52 8.07
C VAL A 50 9.33 -1.89 8.76
N LYS A 51 10.36 -2.70 8.51
CA LYS A 51 10.48 -4.07 9.05
C LYS A 51 10.36 -4.15 10.58
N ASN A 52 10.83 -3.12 11.29
CA ASN A 52 10.88 -3.10 12.77
C ASN A 52 9.49 -2.99 13.41
N TYR A 53 8.46 -2.61 12.65
CA TYR A 53 7.07 -2.58 13.11
C TYR A 53 6.41 -3.98 13.11
N PHE A 54 7.06 -4.97 12.49
CA PHE A 54 6.47 -6.29 12.26
C PHE A 54 7.32 -7.39 12.86
N PRO A 55 6.70 -8.44 13.44
CA PRO A 55 7.43 -9.57 13.98
C PRO A 55 8.13 -10.34 12.85
N LYS A 56 9.28 -10.95 13.15
CA LYS A 56 9.90 -11.90 12.23
C LYS A 56 9.01 -13.12 12.07
N ASN A 57 8.63 -13.45 10.83
CA ASN A 57 7.78 -14.59 10.52
C ASN A 57 8.22 -15.22 9.20
N LYS A 58 8.15 -16.54 9.08
CA LYS A 58 8.53 -17.28 7.85
C LYS A 58 7.68 -16.91 6.63
N LYS A 59 6.46 -16.42 6.84
CA LYS A 59 5.56 -15.95 5.77
C LYS A 59 5.81 -14.49 5.34
N PHE A 60 6.84 -13.83 5.88
CA PHE A 60 7.19 -12.45 5.57
C PHE A 60 8.34 -12.38 4.57
N ILE A 61 8.12 -11.70 3.46
CA ILE A 61 9.12 -11.42 2.42
C ILE A 61 9.53 -9.96 2.55
N TYR A 62 10.77 -9.71 2.93
CA TYR A 62 11.31 -8.36 3.07
C TYR A 62 11.96 -7.90 1.76
N LEU A 63 11.50 -6.78 1.21
CA LEU A 63 11.99 -6.17 -0.02
C LEU A 63 12.52 -4.76 0.24
N LYS A 64 13.38 -4.27 -0.62
CA LYS A 64 13.74 -2.85 -0.67
C LYS A 64 12.73 -2.16 -1.61
N GLY A 65 11.94 -1.23 -1.07
CA GLY A 65 11.00 -0.41 -1.84
C GLY A 65 11.74 0.64 -2.66
N SER A 66 12.28 0.25 -3.80
CA SER A 66 12.96 1.13 -4.76
C SER A 66 12.31 1.01 -6.13
N GLU A 67 12.48 2.01 -7.00
CA GLU A 67 11.90 2.01 -8.35
C GLU A 67 12.31 0.76 -9.17
N ASP A 68 13.53 0.25 -8.94
CA ASP A 68 14.04 -0.99 -9.53
C ASP A 68 13.15 -2.23 -9.23
N LEU A 69 12.42 -2.22 -8.10
CA LEU A 69 11.48 -3.29 -7.76
C LEU A 69 10.38 -3.46 -8.84
N LYS A 70 10.08 -2.40 -9.60
CA LYS A 70 9.03 -2.40 -10.61
C LYS A 70 9.47 -3.00 -11.96
N SER A 71 10.62 -3.69 -12.04
CA SER A 71 11.06 -4.42 -13.24
C SER A 71 10.57 -5.86 -13.26
N PHE A 72 10.39 -6.45 -14.45
CA PHE A 72 9.99 -7.86 -14.59
C PHE A 72 10.98 -8.81 -13.92
N GLU A 73 12.28 -8.53 -13.98
CA GLU A 73 13.33 -9.33 -13.37
C GLU A 73 13.17 -9.39 -11.84
N LYS A 74 12.92 -8.24 -11.21
CA LYS A 74 12.71 -8.18 -9.75
C LYS A 74 11.39 -8.81 -9.35
N LEU A 75 10.32 -8.59 -10.12
CA LEU A 75 9.03 -9.24 -9.87
C LEU A 75 9.12 -10.76 -9.96
N ASN A 76 9.87 -11.29 -10.94
CA ASN A 76 10.11 -12.73 -11.05
C ASN A 76 10.75 -13.30 -9.78
N ILE A 77 11.71 -12.58 -9.18
CA ILE A 77 12.32 -12.99 -7.89
C ILE A 77 11.27 -13.02 -6.77
N VAL A 78 10.38 -12.02 -6.72
CA VAL A 78 9.31 -11.97 -5.71
C VAL A 78 8.32 -13.12 -5.91
N ILE A 79 7.89 -13.35 -7.14
CA ILE A 79 6.97 -14.44 -7.52
C ILE A 79 7.58 -15.80 -7.13
N LYS A 80 8.85 -16.05 -7.44
CA LYS A 80 9.55 -17.28 -7.03
C LYS A 80 9.54 -17.48 -5.52
N LYS A 81 9.74 -16.43 -4.74
CA LYS A 81 9.67 -16.49 -3.27
C LYS A 81 8.24 -16.81 -2.79
N LEU A 82 7.23 -16.20 -3.39
CA LEU A 82 5.82 -16.47 -3.07
C LEU A 82 5.46 -17.93 -3.34
N LEU A 83 5.83 -18.46 -4.51
CA LEU A 83 5.55 -19.84 -4.89
C LEU A 83 6.25 -20.85 -3.96
N LYS A 84 7.46 -20.56 -3.47
CA LYS A 84 8.15 -21.38 -2.46
C LYS A 84 7.44 -21.43 -1.11
N LEU A 85 6.54 -20.51 -0.83
CA LEU A 85 5.68 -20.52 0.37
C LEU A 85 4.38 -21.29 0.17
N ASN A 86 4.25 -22.05 -0.95
CA ASN A 86 3.10 -22.87 -1.30
C ASN A 86 1.77 -22.08 -1.27
N ILE A 87 1.80 -20.84 -1.78
CA ILE A 87 0.58 -20.04 -1.91
C ILE A 87 -0.37 -20.65 -2.94
N THR A 88 -1.65 -20.41 -2.76
CA THR A 88 -2.72 -20.90 -3.61
C THR A 88 -3.62 -19.75 -4.08
N LYS A 89 -4.62 -20.05 -4.88
CA LYS A 89 -5.65 -19.09 -5.32
C LYS A 89 -6.40 -18.43 -4.15
N SER A 90 -6.52 -19.13 -3.01
CA SER A 90 -7.19 -18.62 -1.80
C SER A 90 -6.31 -17.73 -0.94
N THR A 91 -4.99 -17.82 -1.10
CA THR A 91 -4.02 -17.06 -0.30
C THR A 91 -4.18 -15.55 -0.55
N THR A 92 -4.19 -14.76 0.53
CA THR A 92 -4.22 -13.30 0.44
C THR A 92 -2.80 -12.74 0.52
N LEU A 93 -2.39 -11.93 -0.44
CA LEU A 93 -1.14 -11.19 -0.39
C LEU A 93 -1.35 -9.88 0.38
N ILE A 94 -0.52 -9.63 1.40
CA ILE A 94 -0.52 -8.38 2.16
C ILE A 94 0.72 -7.59 1.77
N ALA A 95 0.52 -6.40 1.21
CA ALA A 95 1.57 -5.48 0.81
C ALA A 95 1.73 -4.38 1.86
N ILE A 96 2.94 -4.18 2.38
CA ILE A 96 3.26 -3.16 3.38
C ILE A 96 4.43 -2.33 2.87
N GLY A 97 4.18 -1.09 2.46
CA GLY A 97 5.22 -0.24 1.87
C GLY A 97 4.68 1.02 1.21
N GLY A 98 5.55 1.72 0.50
CA GLY A 98 5.19 2.86 -0.35
C GLY A 98 4.68 2.43 -1.73
N GLY A 99 4.53 3.39 -2.65
CA GLY A 99 3.98 3.18 -4.00
C GLY A 99 4.70 2.11 -4.83
N THR A 100 6.03 1.99 -4.73
CA THR A 100 6.77 0.95 -5.47
C THR A 100 6.41 -0.47 -5.00
N VAL A 101 6.22 -0.68 -3.69
CA VAL A 101 5.77 -1.96 -3.14
C VAL A 101 4.31 -2.20 -3.50
N GLN A 102 3.47 -1.16 -3.49
CA GLN A 102 2.10 -1.21 -3.95
C GLN A 102 2.03 -1.71 -5.40
N ASP A 103 2.72 -1.04 -6.32
CA ASP A 103 2.71 -1.36 -7.75
C ASP A 103 3.17 -2.80 -8.00
N ALA A 104 4.30 -3.21 -7.40
CA ALA A 104 4.81 -4.56 -7.53
C ALA A 104 3.83 -5.61 -7.00
N CYS A 105 3.29 -5.42 -5.81
CA CYS A 105 2.40 -6.40 -5.18
C CYS A 105 1.01 -6.44 -5.82
N SER A 106 0.46 -5.29 -6.23
CA SER A 106 -0.82 -5.23 -6.92
C SER A 106 -0.73 -5.91 -8.30
N PHE A 107 0.35 -5.64 -9.05
CA PHE A 107 0.59 -6.30 -10.32
C PHE A 107 0.75 -7.81 -10.15
N ILE A 108 1.60 -8.27 -9.23
CA ILE A 108 1.76 -9.69 -8.90
C ILE A 108 0.41 -10.31 -8.52
N SER A 109 -0.37 -9.64 -7.67
CA SER A 109 -1.69 -10.14 -7.24
C SER A 109 -2.67 -10.27 -8.39
N SER A 110 -2.58 -9.41 -9.40
CA SER A 110 -3.48 -9.43 -10.55
C SER A 110 -3.21 -10.60 -11.49
N ILE A 111 -1.96 -11.06 -11.58
CA ILE A 111 -1.55 -12.12 -12.52
C ILE A 111 -1.45 -13.51 -11.89
N LEU A 112 -1.00 -13.62 -10.62
CA LEU A 112 -0.87 -14.91 -9.95
C LEU A 112 -2.22 -15.62 -9.86
N PHE A 113 -2.25 -16.88 -10.32
CA PHE A 113 -3.46 -17.70 -10.35
C PHE A 113 -4.67 -16.99 -11.00
N ARG A 114 -4.43 -16.11 -11.98
CA ARG A 114 -5.45 -15.24 -12.64
C ARG A 114 -6.14 -14.32 -11.64
N GLY A 115 -5.40 -13.79 -10.69
CA GLY A 115 -5.86 -12.85 -9.65
C GLY A 115 -6.06 -13.49 -8.29
N ILE A 116 -5.32 -13.03 -7.27
CA ILE A 116 -5.49 -13.39 -5.86
C ILE A 116 -5.94 -12.19 -5.06
N LYS A 117 -6.55 -12.42 -3.90
CA LYS A 117 -6.90 -11.33 -2.98
C LYS A 117 -5.65 -10.62 -2.47
N TRP A 118 -5.72 -9.31 -2.29
CA TRP A 118 -4.65 -8.59 -1.66
C TRP A 118 -5.15 -7.46 -0.74
N ILE A 119 -4.31 -7.10 0.23
CA ILE A 119 -4.55 -6.05 1.23
C ILE A 119 -3.36 -5.10 1.17
N PHE A 120 -3.61 -3.80 1.28
CA PHE A 120 -2.55 -2.80 1.25
C PHE A 120 -2.45 -2.05 2.58
N ILE A 121 -1.23 -1.86 3.05
CA ILE A 121 -0.88 -1.02 4.20
C ILE A 121 0.14 0.01 3.71
N PRO A 122 -0.31 1.20 3.27
CA PRO A 122 0.55 2.26 2.78
C PRO A 122 1.40 2.83 3.92
N THR A 123 2.71 3.03 3.67
CA THR A 123 3.65 3.48 4.69
C THR A 123 4.33 4.81 4.36
N THR A 124 4.09 5.40 3.19
CA THR A 124 4.55 6.74 2.83
C THR A 124 3.38 7.70 2.77
N LEU A 125 3.62 9.00 2.99
CA LEU A 125 2.57 10.01 2.91
C LEU A 125 1.91 9.99 1.52
N LEU A 126 2.71 9.99 0.45
CA LEU A 126 2.21 9.91 -0.93
C LEU A 126 1.29 8.70 -1.12
N SER A 127 1.69 7.52 -0.64
CA SER A 127 0.84 6.34 -0.80
C SER A 127 -0.42 6.37 0.06
N GLN A 128 -0.40 7.07 1.19
CA GLN A 128 -1.58 7.22 2.06
C GLN A 128 -2.59 8.24 1.54
N CYS A 129 -2.11 9.34 0.95
CA CYS A 129 -2.99 10.42 0.49
C CYS A 129 -3.51 10.25 -0.94
N ASP A 130 -2.80 9.48 -1.79
CA ASP A 130 -3.13 9.34 -3.21
C ASP A 130 -3.16 7.87 -3.66
N SER A 131 -1.99 7.26 -3.87
CA SER A 131 -1.89 6.06 -4.71
C SER A 131 -2.63 4.83 -4.18
N CYS A 132 -2.93 4.76 -2.87
CA CYS A 132 -3.65 3.62 -2.29
C CYS A 132 -5.09 3.48 -2.80
N ILE A 133 -5.69 4.54 -3.33
CA ILE A 133 -7.05 4.57 -3.89
C ILE A 133 -6.99 4.49 -5.42
N GLY A 134 -7.97 3.84 -6.06
CA GLY A 134 -8.06 3.75 -7.52
C GLY A 134 -7.58 2.42 -8.11
N GLY A 135 -6.70 1.69 -7.41
CA GLY A 135 -6.30 0.33 -7.80
C GLY A 135 -5.41 0.25 -9.04
N LYS A 136 -4.74 1.34 -9.41
CA LYS A 136 -3.72 1.34 -10.47
C LYS A 136 -2.60 0.37 -10.10
N THR A 137 -2.17 -0.46 -11.05
CA THR A 137 -0.97 -1.29 -10.95
C THR A 137 -0.08 -0.98 -12.13
N SER A 138 1.21 -0.74 -11.92
CA SER A 138 2.10 -0.53 -13.05
C SER A 138 3.53 -0.92 -12.75
N ILE A 139 4.19 -1.46 -13.77
CA ILE A 139 5.59 -1.80 -13.75
C ILE A 139 6.32 -1.14 -14.91
N ASN A 140 7.63 -1.04 -14.77
CA ASN A 140 8.50 -0.43 -15.76
C ASN A 140 8.87 -1.46 -16.84
N PHE A 141 8.97 -1.01 -18.07
CA PHE A 141 9.33 -1.83 -19.21
C PHE A 141 10.27 -1.06 -20.15
N TYR A 142 11.35 -1.71 -20.59
CA TYR A 142 12.37 -1.08 -21.45
C TYR A 142 12.91 0.25 -20.92
N GLY A 143 13.13 0.37 -19.61
CA GLY A 143 13.63 1.60 -18.99
C GLY A 143 12.59 2.72 -18.89
N ILE A 144 11.39 2.53 -19.40
CA ILE A 144 10.30 3.51 -19.35
C ILE A 144 9.39 3.16 -18.17
N LYS A 145 9.05 4.17 -17.37
CA LYS A 145 8.21 3.99 -16.18
C LYS A 145 6.74 3.72 -16.53
N ASN A 146 6.10 2.85 -15.76
CA ASN A 146 4.65 2.65 -15.73
C ASN A 146 4.04 2.24 -17.09
N GLN A 147 4.74 1.42 -17.88
CA GLN A 147 4.27 1.05 -19.22
C GLN A 147 3.36 -0.18 -19.23
N VAL A 148 3.52 -1.09 -18.28
CA VAL A 148 2.75 -2.33 -18.24
C VAL A 148 1.99 -2.42 -16.94
N GLY A 149 0.69 -2.62 -17.00
CA GLY A 149 -0.14 -2.70 -15.80
C GLY A 149 -1.61 -2.90 -16.12
N ASN A 150 -2.40 -2.84 -15.07
CA ASN A 150 -3.85 -2.93 -15.15
C ASN A 150 -4.49 -2.18 -13.96
N PHE A 151 -5.78 -2.35 -13.78
CA PHE A 151 -6.50 -1.87 -12.59
C PHE A 151 -6.90 -3.07 -11.74
N TYR A 152 -6.29 -3.20 -10.56
CA TYR A 152 -6.56 -4.29 -9.63
C TYR A 152 -6.68 -3.78 -8.19
N PRO A 153 -7.84 -3.24 -7.78
CA PRO A 153 -8.03 -2.67 -6.45
C PRO A 153 -7.80 -3.68 -5.33
N PRO A 154 -7.24 -3.28 -4.18
CA PRO A 154 -7.11 -4.14 -3.00
C PRO A 154 -8.48 -4.54 -2.44
N ASN A 155 -8.51 -5.58 -1.62
CA ASN A 155 -9.73 -5.94 -0.88
C ASN A 155 -9.93 -5.01 0.32
N LYS A 156 -8.83 -4.61 0.96
CA LYS A 156 -8.81 -3.71 2.10
C LYS A 156 -7.56 -2.84 2.07
N ILE A 157 -7.67 -1.64 2.60
CA ILE A 157 -6.55 -0.73 2.85
C ILE A 157 -6.56 -0.38 4.32
N TYR A 158 -5.39 -0.43 4.99
CA TYR A 158 -5.24 0.02 6.37
C TYR A 158 -4.27 1.21 6.41
N ILE A 159 -4.80 2.40 6.63
CA ILE A 159 -4.02 3.63 6.80
C ILE A 159 -3.63 3.76 8.26
N ASN A 160 -2.31 3.83 8.53
CA ASN A 160 -1.75 4.05 9.86
C ASN A 160 -0.79 5.23 9.82
N LEU A 161 -1.19 6.33 10.45
CA LEU A 161 -0.44 7.59 10.44
C LEU A 161 0.92 7.50 11.16
N ASN A 162 1.12 6.50 12.01
CA ASN A 162 2.40 6.35 12.70
C ASN A 162 3.57 6.06 11.74
N PHE A 163 3.31 5.52 10.53
CA PHE A 163 4.35 5.31 9.53
C PHE A 163 4.92 6.63 8.99
N ILE A 164 4.12 7.72 8.98
CA ILE A 164 4.55 9.03 8.46
C ILE A 164 5.69 9.61 9.30
N ARG A 165 5.67 9.38 10.62
CA ARG A 165 6.64 9.96 11.56
C ARG A 165 8.09 9.56 11.31
N ASN A 166 8.32 8.42 10.67
CA ASN A 166 9.65 7.85 10.46
C ASN A 166 10.09 7.88 8.98
N GLN A 167 9.42 8.68 8.17
CA GLN A 167 9.82 8.86 6.78
C GLN A 167 11.03 9.79 6.64
N SER A 168 11.81 9.61 5.56
CA SER A 168 12.80 10.59 5.17
C SER A 168 12.12 11.92 4.78
N LYS A 169 12.83 13.03 5.00
CA LYS A 169 12.35 14.38 4.59
C LYS A 169 11.97 14.40 3.10
N LYS A 170 12.73 13.73 2.24
CA LYS A 170 12.44 13.63 0.81
C LYS A 170 11.07 12.98 0.53
N ASN A 171 10.77 11.86 1.20
CA ASN A 171 9.49 11.16 1.02
C ASN A 171 8.31 11.98 1.58
N LEU A 172 8.54 12.67 2.70
CA LEU A 172 7.53 13.56 3.28
C LEU A 172 7.21 14.71 2.33
N LEU A 173 8.22 15.41 1.81
CA LEU A 173 8.04 16.52 0.86
C LEU A 173 7.37 16.07 -0.43
N SER A 174 7.69 14.86 -0.94
CA SER A 174 7.02 14.29 -2.11
C SER A 174 5.51 14.08 -1.86
N GLY A 175 5.14 13.55 -0.69
CA GLY A 175 3.73 13.39 -0.32
C GLY A 175 3.01 14.72 -0.10
N LEU A 176 3.68 15.71 0.49
CA LEU A 176 3.13 17.06 0.66
C LEU A 176 2.89 17.73 -0.69
N GLY A 177 3.81 17.59 -1.66
CA GLY A 177 3.62 18.11 -3.02
C GLY A 177 2.39 17.50 -3.70
N GLU A 178 2.16 16.20 -3.55
CA GLU A 178 0.95 15.54 -4.08
C GLU A 178 -0.32 16.05 -3.41
N MET A 179 -0.30 16.21 -2.07
CA MET A 179 -1.43 16.80 -1.35
C MET A 179 -1.71 18.23 -1.80
N ALA A 180 -0.68 19.05 -1.99
CA ALA A 180 -0.83 20.42 -2.48
C ALA A 180 -1.60 20.47 -3.80
N HIS A 181 -1.29 19.56 -4.74
CA HIS A 181 -2.00 19.45 -6.00
C HIS A 181 -3.51 19.27 -5.79
N TYR A 182 -3.93 18.38 -4.91
CA TYR A 182 -5.35 18.17 -4.63
C TYR A 182 -6.02 19.39 -3.98
N PHE A 183 -5.38 20.00 -3.00
CA PHE A 183 -5.95 21.15 -2.29
C PHE A 183 -6.08 22.38 -3.18
N VAL A 184 -5.11 22.64 -4.08
CA VAL A 184 -5.17 23.76 -5.03
C VAL A 184 -6.33 23.62 -6.01
N VAL A 185 -6.66 22.39 -6.45
CA VAL A 185 -7.74 22.17 -7.42
C VAL A 185 -9.10 21.97 -6.79
N ALA A 186 -9.17 21.72 -5.48
CA ALA A 186 -10.43 21.43 -4.79
C ALA A 186 -11.22 22.71 -4.50
N SER A 187 -10.65 23.61 -3.69
CA SER A 187 -11.25 24.89 -3.34
C SER A 187 -10.22 25.80 -2.64
N GLU A 188 -10.52 27.12 -2.61
CA GLU A 188 -9.72 28.09 -1.84
C GLU A 188 -9.70 27.76 -0.34
N GLU A 189 -10.83 27.35 0.22
CA GLU A 189 -10.92 26.94 1.62
C GLU A 189 -10.03 25.74 1.95
N ASP A 190 -9.99 24.72 1.07
CA ASP A 190 -9.14 23.56 1.25
C ASP A 190 -7.66 23.92 1.10
N PHE A 191 -7.32 24.84 0.18
CA PHE A 191 -5.96 25.35 0.04
C PHE A 191 -5.48 26.11 1.29
N GLU A 192 -6.32 26.95 1.89
CA GLU A 192 -5.99 27.64 3.15
C GLU A 192 -5.77 26.66 4.30
N ARG A 193 -6.51 25.56 4.37
CA ARG A 193 -6.29 24.48 5.35
C ARG A 193 -4.96 23.74 5.14
N TYR A 194 -4.45 23.73 3.91
CA TYR A 194 -3.18 23.08 3.59
C TYR A 194 -1.97 23.92 4.01
N LYS A 195 -2.03 25.26 3.95
CA LYS A 195 -0.99 26.19 4.38
C LYS A 195 -0.71 26.05 5.89
#